data_688a2205e9d7c0d1d3b2211dd11be3d1
#
_entry.id   688a2205e9d7c0d1d3b2211dd11be3d1
#
_cell.length_a   1.000
_cell.length_b   1.000
_cell.length_c   1.000
_cell.angle_alpha   90.00
_cell.angle_beta   90.00
_cell.angle_gamma   90.00
#
_symmetry.space_group_name_H-M   'P 1'
#
loop_
_entity.id
_entity.type
_entity.pdbx_description
1 polymer ?
#
loop_
_entity_poly.entity_id
_entity_poly.type
_entity_poly.pdbx_seq_one_letter_code
_entity_poly.pdbx_strand_id
1 'polypeptide(L)'
;MNKVSVGGVELLAVENQQTLVAYLLNNGVLLTGKLIAINAEKIMIYQEDNEMKRLLEEAEYKYADGISVVCTIRSKYPKYSKIERIAGADLWERLMAELGECCLPVFLVGSSEDTLQATAMKLQEWQVKVVGTQNGYFAKEQEEEIIQRIKASGAKFISVAMGSPKQEKFMQKAQQLYPDALYMGVGGTYDVFVGKVKRAPKCWQNLGLEWLFRILHQPTRWKRQLRLMKYAYFYLTKRL
;
A
#
# COMPACT_ATOMS: atom_id res chain seq x y z
N MET A 1 -14.40 11.50 4.87
CA MET A 1 -14.69 10.05 4.96
C MET A 1 -14.62 9.61 6.43
N ASN A 2 -15.49 8.67 6.89
CA ASN A 2 -15.47 8.19 8.27
C ASN A 2 -14.23 7.33 8.55
N LYS A 3 -13.81 7.25 9.82
CA LYS A 3 -12.69 6.40 10.26
C LYS A 3 -13.18 5.38 11.29
N VAL A 4 -12.49 4.25 11.37
CA VAL A 4 -12.65 3.20 12.36
C VAL A 4 -11.28 2.84 12.95
N SER A 5 -11.25 2.33 14.18
CA SER A 5 -10.00 1.97 14.85
C SER A 5 -9.89 0.46 15.05
N VAL A 6 -8.78 -0.13 14.62
CA VAL A 6 -8.43 -1.53 14.84
C VAL A 6 -7.04 -1.61 15.48
N GLY A 7 -6.96 -2.14 16.69
CA GLY A 7 -5.73 -2.26 17.44
C GLY A 7 -4.99 -0.93 17.67
N GLY A 8 -5.73 0.18 17.74
CA GLY A 8 -5.19 1.54 17.88
C GLY A 8 -4.90 2.24 16.54
N VAL A 9 -4.91 1.54 15.42
CA VAL A 9 -4.70 2.13 14.09
C VAL A 9 -6.02 2.66 13.55
N GLU A 10 -6.08 3.95 13.20
CA GLU A 10 -7.20 4.55 12.49
C GLU A 10 -7.16 4.19 11.01
N LEU A 11 -8.26 3.66 10.46
CA LEU A 11 -8.43 3.34 9.05
C LEU A 11 -9.65 4.05 8.46
N LEU A 12 -9.59 4.32 7.17
CA LEU A 12 -10.76 4.78 6.42
C LEU A 12 -11.82 3.68 6.38
N ALA A 13 -13.04 4.02 6.78
CA ALA A 13 -14.20 3.13 6.69
C ALA A 13 -14.78 3.18 5.27
N VAL A 14 -14.09 2.54 4.33
CA VAL A 14 -14.41 2.53 2.89
C VAL A 14 -15.07 1.20 2.53
N GLU A 15 -16.19 1.23 1.83
CA GLU A 15 -16.92 0.02 1.48
C GLU A 15 -16.12 -0.90 0.55
N ASN A 16 -15.54 -0.34 -0.50
CA ASN A 16 -14.83 -1.11 -1.52
C ASN A 16 -13.74 -0.27 -2.22
N GLN A 17 -13.02 -0.89 -3.13
CA GLN A 17 -11.94 -0.28 -3.90
C GLN A 17 -12.41 0.91 -4.74
N GLN A 18 -13.58 0.80 -5.39
CA GLN A 18 -14.11 1.86 -6.25
C GLN A 18 -14.38 3.13 -5.46
N THR A 19 -14.98 3.01 -4.28
CA THR A 19 -15.23 4.13 -3.36
C THR A 19 -13.93 4.78 -2.90
N LEU A 20 -12.88 3.99 -2.65
CA LEU A 20 -11.57 4.53 -2.26
C LEU A 20 -10.92 5.30 -3.40
N VAL A 21 -10.94 4.75 -4.62
CA VAL A 21 -10.39 5.42 -5.81
C VAL A 21 -11.12 6.74 -6.08
N ALA A 22 -12.47 6.73 -6.07
CA ALA A 22 -13.27 7.94 -6.25
C ALA A 22 -13.02 9.00 -5.17
N TYR A 23 -12.69 8.57 -3.94
CA TYR A 23 -12.31 9.49 -2.86
C TYR A 23 -10.93 10.11 -3.08
N LEU A 24 -9.95 9.31 -3.52
CA LEU A 24 -8.58 9.77 -3.73
C LEU A 24 -8.45 10.63 -5.01
N LEU A 25 -9.24 10.29 -6.03
CA LEU A 25 -9.25 10.98 -7.32
C LEU A 25 -10.63 11.64 -7.53
N ASN A 26 -10.83 12.80 -6.91
CA ASN A 26 -12.08 13.53 -6.97
C ASN A 26 -12.09 14.49 -8.17
N ASN A 27 -12.93 14.22 -9.18
CA ASN A 27 -13.06 15.04 -10.41
C ASN A 27 -11.71 15.33 -11.10
N GLY A 28 -10.85 14.33 -11.21
CA GLY A 28 -9.53 14.43 -11.83
C GLY A 28 -8.47 15.11 -10.98
N VAL A 29 -8.80 15.52 -9.74
CA VAL A 29 -7.84 16.07 -8.76
C VAL A 29 -7.44 14.98 -7.78
N LEU A 30 -6.17 14.60 -7.80
CA LEU A 30 -5.62 13.61 -6.89
C LEU A 30 -5.34 14.25 -5.52
N LEU A 31 -5.82 13.63 -4.46
CA LEU A 31 -5.50 14.04 -3.09
C LEU A 31 -4.00 13.83 -2.82
N THR A 32 -3.44 14.68 -1.95
CA THR A 32 -2.03 14.56 -1.51
C THR A 32 -1.93 13.86 -0.16
N GLY A 33 -0.79 13.22 0.11
CA GLY A 33 -0.57 12.52 1.38
C GLY A 33 0.02 11.12 1.19
N LYS A 34 -0.03 10.31 2.25
CA LYS A 34 0.47 8.92 2.25
C LYS A 34 -0.69 7.94 2.31
N LEU A 35 -0.76 7.03 1.34
CA LEU A 35 -1.73 5.94 1.27
C LEU A 35 -1.06 4.63 1.68
N ILE A 36 -1.50 4.03 2.79
CA ILE A 36 -0.89 2.86 3.39
C ILE A 36 -1.91 1.72 3.57
N ALA A 37 -1.55 0.56 3.02
CA ALA A 37 -2.27 -0.69 3.22
C ALA A 37 -2.07 -1.22 4.65
N ILE A 38 -3.14 -1.51 5.37
CA ILE A 38 -3.12 -2.03 6.74
C ILE A 38 -3.60 -3.48 6.77
N ASN A 39 -2.71 -4.36 7.21
CA ASN A 39 -2.97 -5.76 7.45
C ASN A 39 -2.69 -6.13 8.92
N ALA A 40 -2.98 -7.36 9.32
CA ALA A 40 -2.77 -7.84 10.68
C ALA A 40 -1.31 -7.68 11.17
N GLU A 41 -0.34 -7.95 10.30
CA GLU A 41 1.08 -7.80 10.63
C GLU A 41 1.41 -6.34 10.99
N LYS A 42 0.95 -5.37 10.19
CA LYS A 42 1.17 -3.94 10.45
C LYS A 42 0.54 -3.47 11.74
N ILE A 43 -0.65 -3.98 12.10
CA ILE A 43 -1.29 -3.66 13.37
C ILE A 43 -0.45 -4.19 14.54
N MET A 44 0.11 -5.39 14.44
CA MET A 44 0.99 -5.92 15.48
C MET A 44 2.29 -5.12 15.60
N ILE A 45 2.91 -4.75 14.47
CA ILE A 45 4.11 -3.91 14.46
C ILE A 45 3.80 -2.53 15.06
N TYR A 46 2.68 -1.92 14.74
CA TYR A 46 2.24 -0.64 15.32
C TYR A 46 2.21 -0.67 16.85
N GLN A 47 1.84 -1.80 17.45
CA GLN A 47 1.82 -1.95 18.91
C GLN A 47 3.19 -2.23 19.53
N GLU A 48 4.16 -2.71 18.75
CA GLU A 48 5.46 -3.16 19.21
C GLU A 48 6.60 -2.18 18.90
N ASP A 49 6.43 -1.34 17.87
CA ASP A 49 7.48 -0.48 17.30
C ASP A 49 7.02 0.98 17.28
N ASN A 50 7.64 1.81 18.12
CA ASN A 50 7.31 3.23 18.25
C ASN A 50 7.61 4.03 16.98
N GLU A 51 8.59 3.63 16.17
CA GLU A 51 8.91 4.30 14.91
C GLU A 51 7.81 4.01 13.89
N MET A 52 7.45 2.74 13.72
CA MET A 52 6.34 2.38 12.83
C MET A 52 5.02 2.98 13.29
N LYS A 53 4.80 3.07 14.60
CA LYS A 53 3.63 3.74 15.18
C LYS A 53 3.52 5.17 14.66
N ARG A 54 4.58 5.98 14.80
CA ARG A 54 4.59 7.37 14.29
C ARG A 54 4.37 7.43 12.77
N LEU A 55 5.06 6.58 11.99
CA LEU A 55 4.91 6.53 10.54
C LEU A 55 3.47 6.28 10.10
N LEU A 56 2.75 5.40 10.82
CA LEU A 56 1.35 5.09 10.53
C LEU A 56 0.41 6.19 11.06
N GLU A 57 0.68 6.79 12.21
CA GLU A 57 -0.13 7.90 12.74
C GLU A 57 -0.11 9.11 11.82
N GLU A 58 1.06 9.44 11.27
CA GLU A 58 1.26 10.56 10.34
C GLU A 58 0.73 10.29 8.91
N ALA A 59 0.30 9.06 8.60
CA ALA A 59 -0.28 8.76 7.29
C ALA A 59 -1.74 9.22 7.21
N GLU A 60 -2.07 9.94 6.16
CA GLU A 60 -3.39 10.52 5.93
C GLU A 60 -4.44 9.45 5.59
N TYR A 61 -4.06 8.49 4.75
CA TYR A 61 -4.98 7.48 4.21
C TYR A 61 -4.49 6.08 4.55
N LYS A 62 -5.27 5.38 5.36
CA LYS A 62 -5.02 3.98 5.74
C LYS A 62 -6.25 3.16 5.41
N TYR A 63 -6.09 2.06 4.69
CA TYR A 63 -7.19 1.19 4.26
C TYR A 63 -6.94 -0.28 4.62
N ALA A 64 -8.01 -1.07 4.73
CA ALA A 64 -7.94 -2.47 5.12
C ALA A 64 -7.58 -3.37 3.94
N ASP A 65 -6.31 -3.81 3.87
CA ASP A 65 -5.81 -4.78 2.87
C ASP A 65 -6.01 -6.24 3.31
N GLY A 66 -5.82 -6.54 4.60
CA GLY A 66 -5.95 -7.90 5.12
C GLY A 66 -7.38 -8.30 5.44
N ILE A 67 -7.79 -9.53 5.04
CA ILE A 67 -9.12 -10.08 5.38
C ILE A 67 -9.37 -10.09 6.89
N SER A 68 -8.36 -10.37 7.71
CA SER A 68 -8.45 -10.34 9.17
C SER A 68 -8.82 -8.96 9.73
N VAL A 69 -8.28 -7.89 9.13
CA VAL A 69 -8.62 -6.51 9.50
C VAL A 69 -10.06 -6.20 9.12
N VAL A 70 -10.49 -6.62 7.93
CA VAL A 70 -11.89 -6.49 7.48
C VAL A 70 -12.85 -7.22 8.43
N CYS A 71 -12.53 -8.47 8.80
CA CYS A 71 -13.34 -9.23 9.77
C CYS A 71 -13.44 -8.52 11.12
N THR A 72 -12.32 -7.92 11.59
CA THR A 72 -12.33 -7.15 12.84
C THR A 72 -13.23 -5.91 12.74
N ILE A 73 -13.15 -5.17 11.62
CA ILE A 73 -14.01 -3.99 11.40
C ILE A 73 -15.48 -4.40 11.38
N ARG A 74 -15.84 -5.44 10.64
CA ARG A 74 -17.21 -5.94 10.52
C ARG A 74 -17.78 -6.39 11.89
N SER A 75 -16.96 -7.05 12.69
CA SER A 75 -17.35 -7.52 14.04
C SER A 75 -17.49 -6.39 15.04
N LYS A 76 -16.58 -5.42 15.02
CA LYS A 76 -16.51 -4.31 15.98
C LYS A 76 -17.49 -3.17 15.65
N TYR A 77 -17.78 -2.99 14.36
CA TYR A 77 -18.60 -1.87 13.85
C TYR A 77 -19.72 -2.37 12.93
N PRO A 78 -20.89 -2.77 13.45
CA PRO A 78 -22.00 -3.33 12.66
C PRO A 78 -22.44 -2.46 11.49
N LYS A 79 -22.34 -1.14 11.63
CA LYS A 79 -22.60 -0.17 10.56
C LYS A 79 -21.75 -0.43 9.30
N TYR A 80 -20.57 -1.01 9.46
CA TYR A 80 -19.60 -1.29 8.38
C TYR A 80 -19.51 -2.78 8.05
N SER A 81 -20.58 -3.56 8.27
CA SER A 81 -20.64 -5.01 8.00
C SER A 81 -20.39 -5.39 6.53
N LYS A 82 -20.60 -4.45 5.61
CA LYS A 82 -20.42 -4.65 4.15
C LYS A 82 -19.05 -4.23 3.61
N ILE A 83 -18.14 -3.71 4.45
CA ILE A 83 -16.79 -3.34 4.02
C ILE A 83 -16.10 -4.54 3.37
N GLU A 84 -15.52 -4.33 2.20
CA GLU A 84 -14.76 -5.33 1.47
C GLU A 84 -13.26 -5.19 1.73
N ARG A 85 -12.51 -6.29 1.49
CA ARG A 85 -11.07 -6.25 1.46
C ARG A 85 -10.60 -5.49 0.22
N ILE A 86 -9.71 -4.51 0.40
CA ILE A 86 -9.06 -3.80 -0.69
C ILE A 86 -7.62 -4.33 -0.80
N ALA A 87 -7.37 -5.21 -1.79
CA ALA A 87 -6.03 -5.73 -2.01
C ALA A 87 -5.12 -4.65 -2.61
N GLY A 88 -3.96 -4.42 -1.99
CA GLY A 88 -3.06 -3.32 -2.36
C GLY A 88 -2.60 -3.35 -3.81
N ALA A 89 -2.33 -4.55 -4.38
CA ALA A 89 -1.96 -4.68 -5.79
C ALA A 89 -3.11 -4.29 -6.73
N ASP A 90 -4.35 -4.75 -6.44
CA ASP A 90 -5.51 -4.42 -7.25
C ASP A 90 -5.84 -2.93 -7.18
N LEU A 91 -5.72 -2.32 -5.99
CA LEU A 91 -5.90 -0.89 -5.82
C LEU A 91 -4.86 -0.09 -6.62
N TRP A 92 -3.60 -0.52 -6.58
CA TRP A 92 -2.55 0.14 -7.35
C TRP A 92 -2.81 0.05 -8.86
N GLU A 93 -3.15 -1.14 -9.38
CA GLU A 93 -3.48 -1.33 -10.80
C GLU A 93 -4.66 -0.44 -11.22
N ARG A 94 -5.71 -0.38 -10.38
CA ARG A 94 -6.86 0.48 -10.68
C ARG A 94 -6.48 1.96 -10.65
N LEU A 95 -5.67 2.41 -9.68
CA LEU A 95 -5.19 3.79 -9.65
C LEU A 95 -4.33 4.11 -10.88
N MET A 96 -3.46 3.19 -11.32
CA MET A 96 -2.65 3.40 -12.54
C MET A 96 -3.54 3.62 -13.77
N ALA A 97 -4.60 2.82 -13.95
CA ALA A 97 -5.54 2.99 -15.04
C ALA A 97 -6.22 4.38 -15.01
N GLU A 98 -6.77 4.76 -13.86
CA GLU A 98 -7.43 6.07 -13.69
C GLU A 98 -6.46 7.25 -13.90
N LEU A 99 -5.21 7.13 -13.41
CA LEU A 99 -4.17 8.15 -13.59
C LEU A 99 -3.74 8.27 -15.06
N GLY A 100 -3.77 7.16 -15.82
CA GLY A 100 -3.56 7.18 -17.27
C GLY A 100 -4.66 7.96 -17.99
N GLU A 101 -5.93 7.68 -17.67
CA GLU A 101 -7.09 8.39 -18.24
C GLU A 101 -7.04 9.90 -17.93
N CYS A 102 -6.61 10.27 -16.73
CA CYS A 102 -6.48 11.66 -16.31
C CYS A 102 -5.15 12.32 -16.74
N CYS A 103 -4.25 11.61 -17.43
CA CYS A 103 -2.93 12.07 -17.83
C CYS A 103 -2.07 12.61 -16.66
N LEU A 104 -2.29 12.13 -15.43
CA LEU A 104 -1.56 12.56 -14.25
C LEU A 104 -0.17 11.93 -14.20
N PRO A 105 0.89 12.73 -13.93
CA PRO A 105 2.26 12.23 -13.95
C PRO A 105 2.55 11.33 -12.74
N VAL A 106 3.16 10.17 -13.02
CA VAL A 106 3.52 9.12 -12.05
C VAL A 106 5.04 8.95 -11.99
N PHE A 107 5.58 8.82 -10.79
CA PHE A 107 6.98 8.45 -10.56
C PHE A 107 7.05 7.09 -9.85
N LEU A 108 7.92 6.20 -10.33
CA LEU A 108 8.08 4.85 -9.77
C LEU A 108 9.39 4.75 -8.99
N VAL A 109 9.30 4.32 -7.73
CA VAL A 109 10.47 4.10 -6.86
C VAL A 109 10.47 2.67 -6.35
N GLY A 110 11.62 2.03 -6.36
CA GLY A 110 11.78 0.72 -5.72
C GLY A 110 11.99 -0.43 -6.69
N SER A 111 11.97 -1.65 -6.14
CA SER A 111 12.27 -2.91 -6.85
C SER A 111 13.68 -2.94 -7.50
N SER A 112 13.99 -4.02 -8.24
CA SER A 112 15.21 -4.10 -9.07
C SER A 112 15.02 -3.28 -10.34
N GLU A 113 16.14 -2.87 -10.96
CA GLU A 113 16.13 -2.11 -12.20
C GLU A 113 15.31 -2.81 -13.30
N ASP A 114 15.54 -4.11 -13.52
CA ASP A 114 14.82 -4.88 -14.55
C ASP A 114 13.31 -4.91 -14.30
N THR A 115 12.89 -5.12 -13.04
CA THR A 115 11.47 -5.14 -12.68
C THR A 115 10.85 -3.75 -12.84
N LEU A 116 11.57 -2.71 -12.46
CA LEU A 116 11.14 -1.32 -12.55
C LEU A 116 10.95 -0.90 -14.00
N GLN A 117 11.91 -1.19 -14.87
CA GLN A 117 11.81 -0.90 -16.30
C GLN A 117 10.67 -1.67 -16.97
N ALA A 118 10.54 -2.98 -16.70
CA ALA A 118 9.42 -3.77 -17.20
C ALA A 118 8.06 -3.23 -16.72
N THR A 119 7.99 -2.74 -15.47
CA THR A 119 6.80 -2.08 -14.93
C THR A 119 6.48 -0.80 -15.67
N ALA A 120 7.47 0.06 -15.90
CA ALA A 120 7.31 1.32 -16.62
C ALA A 120 6.84 1.07 -18.06
N MET A 121 7.46 0.12 -18.77
CA MET A 121 7.04 -0.24 -20.15
C MET A 121 5.58 -0.71 -20.19
N LYS A 122 5.18 -1.61 -19.29
CA LYS A 122 3.82 -2.11 -19.24
C LYS A 122 2.80 -1.03 -18.88
N LEU A 123 3.15 -0.06 -18.04
CA LEU A 123 2.31 1.09 -17.72
C LEU A 123 2.17 2.07 -18.90
N GLN A 124 3.16 2.16 -19.79
CA GLN A 124 3.04 2.93 -21.03
C GLN A 124 1.97 2.34 -21.95
N GLU A 125 1.82 1.01 -22.01
CA GLU A 125 0.72 0.37 -22.75
C GLU A 125 -0.66 0.79 -22.21
N TRP A 126 -0.76 1.16 -20.94
CA TRP A 126 -1.96 1.68 -20.28
C TRP A 126 -2.05 3.20 -20.37
N GLN A 127 -1.22 3.85 -21.17
CA GLN A 127 -1.15 5.30 -21.35
C GLN A 127 -0.84 6.07 -20.06
N VAL A 128 -0.24 5.41 -19.07
CA VAL A 128 0.20 6.06 -17.81
C VAL A 128 1.41 6.94 -18.11
N LYS A 129 1.33 8.22 -17.74
CA LYS A 129 2.42 9.18 -17.90
C LYS A 129 3.49 8.97 -16.84
N VAL A 130 4.40 8.01 -17.05
CA VAL A 130 5.56 7.77 -16.18
C VAL A 130 6.61 8.84 -16.48
N VAL A 131 6.82 9.77 -15.53
CA VAL A 131 7.75 10.91 -15.67
C VAL A 131 9.14 10.65 -15.08
N GLY A 132 9.33 9.51 -14.44
CA GLY A 132 10.64 9.09 -13.93
C GLY A 132 10.57 7.79 -13.14
N THR A 133 11.75 7.20 -12.98
CA THR A 133 11.96 5.93 -12.26
C THR A 133 13.20 6.02 -11.38
N GLN A 134 13.19 5.26 -10.27
CA GLN A 134 14.33 5.08 -9.38
C GLN A 134 14.29 3.69 -8.79
N ASN A 135 15.28 2.83 -8.99
CA ASN A 135 15.33 1.53 -8.36
C ASN A 135 15.48 1.63 -6.83
N GLY A 136 15.19 0.54 -6.10
CA GLY A 136 15.17 0.51 -4.64
C GLY A 136 16.53 0.28 -3.96
N TYR A 137 17.62 0.21 -4.72
CA TYR A 137 18.99 -0.09 -4.26
C TYR A 137 19.86 1.15 -4.30
N PHE A 138 19.51 2.14 -3.49
CA PHE A 138 20.28 3.37 -3.32
C PHE A 138 20.73 3.54 -1.87
N ALA A 139 21.81 4.27 -1.67
CA ALA A 139 22.33 4.60 -0.35
C ALA A 139 21.46 5.68 0.32
N LYS A 140 21.45 5.71 1.66
CA LYS A 140 20.64 6.67 2.42
C LYS A 140 20.98 8.13 2.10
N GLU A 141 22.24 8.40 1.80
CA GLU A 141 22.76 9.71 1.44
C GLU A 141 22.20 10.23 0.12
N GLN A 142 21.77 9.33 -0.78
CA GLN A 142 21.18 9.66 -2.07
C GLN A 142 19.67 9.97 -2.00
N GLU A 143 19.02 9.67 -0.86
CA GLU A 143 17.56 9.82 -0.74
C GLU A 143 17.08 11.24 -1.05
N GLU A 144 17.81 12.25 -0.56
CA GLU A 144 17.41 13.65 -0.74
C GLU A 144 17.51 14.07 -2.21
N GLU A 145 18.60 13.70 -2.90
CA GLU A 145 18.76 13.94 -4.33
C GLU A 145 17.63 13.27 -5.14
N ILE A 146 17.29 12.02 -4.80
CA ILE A 146 16.18 11.29 -5.44
C ILE A 146 14.86 12.03 -5.23
N ILE A 147 14.59 12.53 -4.02
CA ILE A 147 13.37 13.27 -3.72
C ILE A 147 13.33 14.60 -4.48
N GLN A 148 14.46 15.29 -4.65
CA GLN A 148 14.52 16.50 -5.47
C GLN A 148 14.25 16.19 -6.95
N ARG A 149 14.73 15.07 -7.48
CA ARG A 149 14.38 14.61 -8.83
C ARG A 149 12.88 14.30 -8.97
N ILE A 150 12.28 13.67 -7.97
CA ILE A 150 10.82 13.43 -7.92
C ILE A 150 10.07 14.75 -7.96
N LYS A 151 10.47 15.71 -7.14
CA LYS A 151 9.87 17.06 -7.11
C LYS A 151 10.02 17.79 -8.45
N ALA A 152 11.21 17.77 -9.04
CA ALA A 152 11.50 18.42 -10.32
C ALA A 152 10.71 17.76 -11.48
N SER A 153 10.35 16.47 -11.39
CA SER A 153 9.54 15.78 -12.38
C SER A 153 8.06 16.24 -12.41
N GLY A 154 7.59 16.90 -11.37
CA GLY A 154 6.19 17.31 -11.22
C GLY A 154 5.22 16.16 -11.00
N ALA A 155 5.71 14.97 -10.60
CA ALA A 155 4.88 13.79 -10.38
C ALA A 155 3.79 14.06 -9.34
N LYS A 156 2.55 13.67 -9.64
CA LYS A 156 1.42 13.78 -8.71
C LYS A 156 1.15 12.48 -7.94
N PHE A 157 1.61 11.37 -8.47
CA PHE A 157 1.54 10.07 -7.79
C PHE A 157 2.94 9.44 -7.72
N ILE A 158 3.36 9.08 -6.51
CA ILE A 158 4.64 8.40 -6.28
C ILE A 158 4.36 7.00 -5.75
N SER A 159 4.66 5.97 -6.56
CA SER A 159 4.53 4.57 -6.20
C SER A 159 5.85 4.07 -5.61
N VAL A 160 5.81 3.50 -4.37
CA VAL A 160 7.02 3.12 -3.64
C VAL A 160 7.02 1.62 -3.33
N ALA A 161 7.86 0.86 -4.03
CA ALA A 161 8.01 -0.60 -3.96
C ALA A 161 9.31 -1.00 -3.25
N MET A 162 9.49 -0.62 -1.98
CA MET A 162 10.72 -0.90 -1.22
C MET A 162 10.50 -1.87 -0.04
N GLY A 163 9.24 -2.29 0.18
CA GLY A 163 8.84 -3.10 1.33
C GLY A 163 8.79 -2.29 2.64
N SER A 164 7.98 -2.79 3.59
CA SER A 164 7.86 -2.20 4.93
C SER A 164 9.01 -2.66 5.84
N PRO A 165 9.61 -1.80 6.68
CA PRO A 165 9.27 -0.40 6.94
C PRO A 165 9.99 0.62 6.04
N LYS A 166 10.85 0.18 5.11
CA LYS A 166 11.72 1.07 4.30
C LYS A 166 10.89 2.05 3.46
N GLN A 167 9.81 1.57 2.85
CA GLN A 167 8.93 2.41 2.03
C GLN A 167 8.19 3.49 2.85
N GLU A 168 7.74 3.18 4.06
CA GLU A 168 7.07 4.15 4.93
C GLU A 168 8.02 5.27 5.35
N LYS A 169 9.27 4.94 5.69
CA LYS A 169 10.32 5.92 6.03
C LYS A 169 10.64 6.83 4.85
N PHE A 170 10.82 6.25 3.66
CA PHE A 170 11.06 7.01 2.45
C PHE A 170 9.89 7.95 2.14
N MET A 171 8.65 7.46 2.19
CA MET A 171 7.46 8.28 1.92
C MET A 171 7.31 9.43 2.92
N GLN A 172 7.64 9.23 4.19
CA GLN A 172 7.63 10.30 5.20
C GLN A 172 8.61 11.41 4.84
N LYS A 173 9.87 11.06 4.56
CA LYS A 173 10.90 12.03 4.16
C LYS A 173 10.53 12.73 2.85
N ALA A 174 10.03 11.96 1.88
CA ALA A 174 9.65 12.49 0.58
C ALA A 174 8.47 13.49 0.69
N GLN A 175 7.46 13.19 1.48
CA GLN A 175 6.33 14.10 1.70
C GLN A 175 6.75 15.40 2.40
N GLN A 176 7.70 15.35 3.33
CA GLN A 176 8.23 16.56 3.98
C GLN A 176 8.89 17.53 2.98
N LEU A 177 9.57 17.00 1.96
CA LEU A 177 10.28 17.79 0.94
C LEU A 177 9.42 18.10 -0.29
N TYR A 178 8.44 17.26 -0.57
CA TYR A 178 7.48 17.42 -1.68
C TYR A 178 6.07 17.00 -1.24
N PRO A 179 5.28 17.88 -0.59
CA PRO A 179 3.94 17.55 -0.06
C PRO A 179 2.85 17.48 -1.14
N ASP A 180 3.11 17.96 -2.37
CA ASP A 180 2.12 18.15 -3.43
C ASP A 180 1.85 16.88 -4.26
N ALA A 181 2.00 15.70 -3.66
CA ALA A 181 1.82 14.40 -4.30
C ALA A 181 1.14 13.38 -3.38
N LEU A 182 0.53 12.36 -3.98
CA LEU A 182 0.07 11.16 -3.29
C LEU A 182 1.16 10.08 -3.34
N TYR A 183 1.56 9.58 -2.19
CA TYR A 183 2.55 8.52 -2.03
C TYR A 183 1.86 7.21 -1.67
N MET A 184 2.11 6.14 -2.40
CA MET A 184 1.56 4.82 -2.11
C MET A 184 2.66 3.79 -1.93
N GLY A 185 2.73 3.17 -0.74
CA GLY A 185 3.61 2.04 -0.46
C GLY A 185 3.02 0.74 -0.99
N VAL A 186 3.65 0.13 -1.98
CA VAL A 186 3.11 -1.01 -2.73
C VAL A 186 3.89 -2.32 -2.53
N GLY A 187 5.03 -2.29 -1.82
CA GLY A 187 5.84 -3.49 -1.54
C GLY A 187 6.22 -4.25 -2.81
N GLY A 188 5.88 -5.53 -2.88
CA GLY A 188 6.21 -6.40 -4.02
C GLY A 188 5.20 -6.36 -5.17
N THR A 189 4.41 -5.32 -5.31
CA THR A 189 3.39 -5.22 -6.37
C THR A 189 3.99 -5.23 -7.77
N TYR A 190 5.14 -4.60 -7.98
CA TYR A 190 5.79 -4.59 -9.29
C TYR A 190 6.18 -5.99 -9.77
N ASP A 191 6.70 -6.84 -8.87
CA ASP A 191 7.06 -8.23 -9.22
C ASP A 191 5.85 -9.06 -9.63
N VAL A 192 4.70 -8.80 -9.01
CA VAL A 192 3.41 -9.42 -9.37
C VAL A 192 2.91 -8.88 -10.70
N PHE A 193 2.94 -7.57 -10.89
CA PHE A 193 2.44 -6.89 -12.09
C PHE A 193 3.19 -7.32 -13.36
N VAL A 194 4.52 -7.48 -13.28
CA VAL A 194 5.33 -7.96 -14.42
C VAL A 194 5.38 -9.50 -14.52
N GLY A 195 4.71 -10.23 -13.62
CA GLY A 195 4.61 -11.69 -13.67
C GLY A 195 5.83 -12.45 -13.12
N LYS A 196 6.82 -11.78 -12.52
CA LYS A 196 7.96 -12.43 -11.85
C LYS A 196 7.52 -13.27 -10.64
N VAL A 197 6.52 -12.81 -9.93
CA VAL A 197 5.91 -13.51 -8.79
C VAL A 197 4.47 -13.87 -9.13
N LYS A 198 4.16 -15.16 -9.08
CA LYS A 198 2.80 -15.64 -9.29
C LYS A 198 1.93 -15.25 -8.09
N ARG A 199 0.82 -14.62 -8.37
CA ARG A 199 -0.22 -14.33 -7.38
C ARG A 199 -0.99 -15.62 -7.04
N ALA A 200 -1.57 -15.67 -5.86
CA ALA A 200 -2.46 -16.77 -5.49
C ALA A 200 -3.59 -16.94 -6.53
N PRO A 201 -3.99 -18.18 -6.85
CA PRO A 201 -5.15 -18.41 -7.71
C PRO A 201 -6.40 -17.67 -7.20
N LYS A 202 -7.30 -17.27 -8.12
CA LYS A 202 -8.51 -16.48 -7.77
C LYS A 202 -9.35 -17.16 -6.67
N CYS A 203 -9.44 -18.50 -6.64
CA CYS A 203 -10.16 -19.20 -5.57
C CYS A 203 -9.56 -18.94 -4.18
N TRP A 204 -8.22 -18.91 -4.04
CA TRP A 204 -7.57 -18.57 -2.78
C TRP A 204 -7.76 -17.09 -2.41
N GLN A 205 -7.75 -16.20 -3.42
CA GLN A 205 -7.99 -14.77 -3.19
C GLN A 205 -9.42 -14.54 -2.70
N ASN A 206 -10.42 -15.16 -3.32
CA ASN A 206 -11.84 -15.06 -2.97
C ASN A 206 -12.15 -15.62 -1.57
N LEU A 207 -11.43 -16.68 -1.15
CA LEU A 207 -11.53 -17.23 0.21
C LEU A 207 -10.74 -16.42 1.25
N GLY A 208 -10.03 -15.35 0.85
CA GLY A 208 -9.17 -14.57 1.74
C GLY A 208 -7.91 -15.32 2.20
N LEU A 209 -7.53 -16.40 1.52
CA LEU A 209 -6.39 -17.29 1.85
C LEU A 209 -5.10 -16.95 1.08
N GLU A 210 -5.01 -15.79 0.46
CA GLU A 210 -3.80 -15.34 -0.24
C GLU A 210 -2.56 -15.32 0.68
N TRP A 211 -2.75 -14.96 1.95
CA TRP A 211 -1.68 -15.00 2.94
C TRP A 211 -1.14 -16.42 3.18
N LEU A 212 -2.00 -17.43 3.18
CA LEU A 212 -1.61 -18.84 3.35
C LEU A 212 -0.86 -19.34 2.12
N PHE A 213 -1.33 -19.00 0.92
CA PHE A 213 -0.63 -19.31 -0.32
C PHE A 213 0.78 -18.73 -0.33
N ARG A 214 0.94 -17.46 0.07
CA ARG A 214 2.25 -16.80 0.18
C ARG A 214 3.17 -17.46 1.20
N ILE A 215 2.64 -17.97 2.31
CA ILE A 215 3.42 -18.71 3.32
C ILE A 215 3.96 -20.02 2.73
N LEU A 216 3.12 -20.78 2.05
CA LEU A 216 3.50 -22.05 1.45
C LEU A 216 4.61 -21.90 0.39
N HIS A 217 4.60 -20.79 -0.36
CA HIS A 217 5.57 -20.52 -1.42
C HIS A 217 6.79 -19.71 -0.97
N GLN A 218 6.75 -19.07 0.21
CA GLN A 218 7.83 -18.24 0.76
C GLN A 218 8.06 -18.53 2.25
N PRO A 219 8.66 -19.68 2.60
CA PRO A 219 8.82 -20.12 3.99
C PRO A 219 9.70 -19.18 4.84
N THR A 220 10.56 -18.37 4.20
CA THR A 220 11.38 -17.36 4.90
C THR A 220 10.57 -16.30 5.65
N ARG A 221 9.26 -16.23 5.39
CA ARG A 221 8.33 -15.29 6.06
C ARG A 221 7.72 -15.81 7.37
N TRP A 222 8.27 -16.89 7.98
CA TRP A 222 7.71 -17.52 9.18
C TRP A 222 7.49 -16.56 10.37
N LYS A 223 8.35 -15.53 10.53
CA LYS A 223 8.17 -14.50 11.57
C LYS A 223 6.84 -13.73 11.43
N ARG A 224 6.31 -13.61 10.21
CA ARG A 224 5.00 -12.99 9.96
C ARG A 224 3.85 -13.84 10.47
N GLN A 225 4.02 -15.16 10.52
CA GLN A 225 3.02 -16.10 11.02
C GLN A 225 2.79 -15.93 12.51
N LEU A 226 3.85 -15.70 13.29
CA LEU A 226 3.74 -15.44 14.73
C LEU A 226 2.89 -14.18 15.00
N ARG A 227 3.06 -13.14 14.19
CA ARG A 227 2.24 -11.94 14.30
C ARG A 227 0.79 -12.17 13.91
N LEU A 228 0.52 -13.01 12.92
CA LEU A 228 -0.86 -13.39 12.58
C LEU A 228 -1.53 -14.18 13.70
N MET A 229 -0.82 -15.12 14.35
CA MET A 229 -1.35 -15.83 15.52
C MET A 229 -1.63 -14.87 16.69
N LYS A 230 -0.72 -13.93 16.97
CA LYS A 230 -0.91 -12.89 17.98
C LYS A 230 -2.13 -12.02 17.66
N TYR A 231 -2.30 -11.62 16.40
CA TYR A 231 -3.47 -10.88 15.96
C TYR A 231 -4.76 -11.69 16.18
N ALA A 232 -4.78 -12.97 15.80
CA ALA A 232 -5.94 -13.86 16.02
C ALA A 232 -6.29 -14.00 17.51
N TYR A 233 -5.28 -14.13 18.37
CA TYR A 233 -5.48 -14.14 19.83
C TYR A 233 -6.11 -12.82 20.32
N PHE A 234 -5.62 -11.66 19.85
CA PHE A 234 -6.19 -10.36 20.23
C PHE A 234 -7.62 -10.17 19.70
N TYR A 235 -7.90 -10.68 18.51
CA TYR A 235 -9.24 -10.69 17.94
C TYR A 235 -10.21 -11.50 18.81
N LEU A 236 -9.84 -12.73 19.18
CA LEU A 236 -10.67 -13.61 20.02
C LEU A 236 -10.87 -13.06 21.44
N THR A 237 -9.88 -12.38 21.98
CA THR A 237 -9.94 -11.75 23.31
C THR A 237 -10.51 -10.33 23.31
N LYS A 238 -11.02 -9.85 22.15
CA LYS A 238 -11.62 -8.50 21.97
C LYS A 238 -10.67 -7.34 22.34
N ARG A 239 -9.36 -7.51 22.12
CA ARG A 239 -8.32 -6.49 22.41
C ARG A 239 -7.95 -5.61 21.20
N LEU A 240 -8.63 -5.78 20.05
CA LEU A 240 -8.39 -5.01 18.82
C LEU A 240 -9.30 -3.79 18.69
#